data_e42be3947dab5c8774047ce7026e5ed0
#
_entry.id   e42be3947dab5c8774047ce7026e5ed0
#
_cell.length_a   1.000
_cell.length_b   1.000
_cell.length_c   1.000
_cell.angle_alpha   90.00
_cell.angle_beta   90.00
_cell.angle_gamma   90.00
#
_symmetry.space_group_name_H-M   'P 1'
#
loop_
_entity.id
_entity.type
_entity.pdbx_description
1 polymer ?
#
loop_
_entity_poly.entity_id
_entity_poly.type
_entity_poly.pdbx_seq_one_letter_code
_entity_poly.pdbx_strand_id
1 'polypeptide(L)'
;DQRLSRGLGDVYKRQMKAHRNEKGEVVLFRPYDNAKRFNQSAIRMCMPTIAEDLFVNALKELLKVDHNWVPKNPSHSLYIRPFMFATDPYVGIRPSESYRFMVFTCPVGSYYSEPIPVKIETTYTRAASGGTGYAKAAGNYAAALYPAKLAQDEGYKQLIWTDAKEHKYIEEAGTMNVMFVMDGKLVTPLVSDTTVSYTHLTLPTTTIV
;
A
#
# COMPACT_ATOMS: atom_id res chain seq x y z
N ASP A 1 -21.57 0.78 21.63
CA ASP A 1 -20.17 0.92 21.25
C ASP A 1 -20.07 1.44 19.81
N GLN A 2 -20.04 2.77 19.67
CA GLN A 2 -20.06 3.47 18.37
C GLN A 2 -18.77 3.30 17.54
N ARG A 3 -17.83 2.50 18.01
CA ARG A 3 -16.50 2.35 17.37
C ARG A 3 -16.49 1.35 16.23
N LEU A 4 -17.52 0.53 16.07
CA LEU A 4 -17.55 -0.56 15.08
C LEU A 4 -18.16 -0.16 13.73
N SER A 5 -18.81 1.00 13.62
CA SER A 5 -19.43 1.44 12.36
C SER A 5 -18.56 2.39 11.52
N ARG A 6 -17.31 2.63 11.92
CA ARG A 6 -16.37 3.43 11.13
C ARG A 6 -15.93 2.62 9.95
N GLY A 7 -16.60 2.86 8.83
CA GLY A 7 -16.47 2.07 7.61
C GLY A 7 -15.04 1.88 7.14
N LEU A 8 -14.76 0.71 6.61
CA LEU A 8 -13.48 0.38 5.97
C LEU A 8 -13.11 1.37 4.84
N GLY A 9 -14.08 2.13 4.33
CA GLY A 9 -13.88 3.16 3.31
C GLY A 9 -13.13 4.41 3.80
N ASP A 10 -13.21 4.71 5.09
CA ASP A 10 -12.65 5.95 5.65
C ASP A 10 -11.18 5.82 6.08
N VAL A 11 -10.61 4.61 6.01
CA VAL A 11 -9.21 4.38 6.37
C VAL A 11 -8.35 4.35 5.13
N TYR A 12 -7.35 5.19 5.14
CA TYR A 12 -6.39 5.32 4.08
C TYR A 12 -4.97 5.16 4.65
N LYS A 13 -4.15 4.29 4.04
CA LYS A 13 -2.84 3.90 4.56
C LYS A 13 -1.77 3.87 3.48
N ARG A 14 -0.52 4.11 3.87
CA ARG A 14 0.67 3.93 3.05
C ARG A 14 1.68 3.02 3.74
N GLN A 15 2.59 2.48 2.95
CA GLN A 15 3.62 1.57 3.42
C GLN A 15 4.96 2.11 2.97
N MET A 16 5.88 2.21 3.93
CA MET A 16 7.27 2.58 3.73
C MET A 16 8.13 1.63 4.56
N LYS A 17 9.41 1.60 4.28
CA LYS A 17 10.38 0.82 5.06
C LYS A 17 11.57 1.70 5.42
N ALA A 18 12.05 1.56 6.65
CA ALA A 18 13.36 2.02 7.06
C ALA A 18 14.34 0.84 7.10
N HIS A 19 15.53 1.08 6.62
CA HIS A 19 16.61 0.10 6.56
C HIS A 19 17.85 0.66 7.26
N ARG A 20 18.78 -0.22 7.63
CA ARG A 20 20.15 0.19 7.98
C ARG A 20 21.04 0.07 6.76
N ASN A 21 21.80 1.13 6.49
CA ASN A 21 22.85 1.06 5.50
C ASN A 21 24.11 0.36 6.08
N GLU A 22 25.14 0.18 5.27
CA GLU A 22 26.41 -0.45 5.66
C GLU A 22 27.11 0.28 6.82
N LYS A 23 26.87 1.57 7.00
CA LYS A 23 27.39 2.37 8.12
C LYS A 23 26.56 2.25 9.41
N GLY A 24 25.45 1.49 9.36
CA GLY A 24 24.53 1.33 10.48
C GLY A 24 23.52 2.48 10.65
N GLU A 25 23.52 3.46 9.73
CA GLU A 25 22.57 4.58 9.75
C GLU A 25 21.19 4.14 9.28
N VAL A 26 20.15 4.73 9.86
CA VAL A 26 18.76 4.48 9.45
C VAL A 26 18.42 5.36 8.25
N VAL A 27 17.98 4.72 7.16
CA VAL A 27 17.67 5.40 5.90
C VAL A 27 16.25 5.12 5.45
N LEU A 28 15.64 6.12 4.80
CA LEU A 28 14.33 6.04 4.14
C LEU A 28 14.51 6.19 2.63
N PHE A 29 13.82 5.35 1.88
CA PHE A 29 13.80 5.47 0.42
C PHE A 29 12.64 6.36 -0.03
N ARG A 30 12.94 7.46 -0.71
CA ARG A 30 12.01 8.39 -1.37
C ARG A 30 10.81 8.81 -0.48
N PRO A 31 11.03 9.36 0.73
CA PRO A 31 9.94 9.68 1.65
C PRO A 31 9.00 10.77 1.12
N TYR A 32 9.50 11.74 0.34
CA TYR A 32 8.69 12.79 -0.27
C TYR A 32 7.74 12.24 -1.35
N ASP A 33 8.17 11.29 -2.17
CA ASP A 33 7.27 10.64 -3.12
C ASP A 33 6.18 9.83 -2.41
N ASN A 34 6.49 9.27 -1.25
CA ASN A 34 5.49 8.64 -0.39
C ASN A 34 4.48 9.67 0.16
N ALA A 35 4.94 10.85 0.58
CA ALA A 35 4.08 11.94 1.02
C ALA A 35 3.15 12.43 -0.10
N LYS A 36 3.69 12.64 -1.32
CA LYS A 36 2.90 13.03 -2.50
C LYS A 36 1.78 12.01 -2.80
N ARG A 37 2.13 10.72 -2.81
CA ARG A 37 1.13 9.67 -3.06
C ARG A 37 0.13 9.55 -1.90
N PHE A 38 0.55 9.83 -0.67
CA PHE A 38 -0.35 9.92 0.47
C PHE A 38 -1.40 11.01 0.20
N ASN A 39 -0.99 12.18 -0.20
CA ASN A 39 -1.88 13.29 -0.51
C ASN A 39 -2.79 13.03 -1.72
N GLN A 40 -2.29 12.40 -2.79
CA GLN A 40 -3.11 11.99 -3.94
C GLN A 40 -4.27 11.08 -3.53
N SER A 41 -4.01 10.11 -2.64
CA SER A 41 -5.08 9.26 -2.14
C SER A 41 -6.03 9.99 -1.18
N ALA A 42 -5.51 10.92 -0.36
CA ALA A 42 -6.35 11.77 0.50
C ALA A 42 -7.33 12.59 -0.35
N ILE A 43 -6.85 13.25 -1.39
CA ILE A 43 -7.70 14.03 -2.32
C ILE A 43 -8.80 13.13 -2.93
N ARG A 44 -8.45 11.92 -3.41
CA ARG A 44 -9.44 11.00 -3.99
C ARG A 44 -10.51 10.57 -2.99
N MET A 45 -10.17 10.50 -1.72
CA MET A 45 -11.06 10.10 -0.63
C MET A 45 -11.75 11.29 0.05
N CYS A 46 -11.66 12.50 -0.51
CA CYS A 46 -12.16 13.74 0.10
C CYS A 46 -11.63 14.00 1.52
N MET A 47 -10.37 13.60 1.77
CA MET A 47 -9.67 13.80 3.04
C MET A 47 -8.67 14.96 2.93
N PRO A 48 -8.31 15.62 4.03
CA PRO A 48 -7.31 16.68 4.01
C PRO A 48 -5.92 16.16 3.62
N THR A 49 -5.14 17.01 2.97
CA THR A 49 -3.73 16.76 2.67
C THR A 49 -2.86 17.15 3.87
N ILE A 50 -1.66 16.57 3.93
CA ILE A 50 -0.62 16.91 4.91
C ILE A 50 0.54 17.52 4.15
N ALA A 51 1.09 18.63 4.63
CA ALA A 51 2.30 19.22 4.06
C ALA A 51 3.42 18.16 4.01
N GLU A 52 4.08 18.03 2.86
CA GLU A 52 5.08 16.98 2.63
C GLU A 52 6.23 17.03 3.65
N ASP A 53 6.69 18.24 4.00
CA ASP A 53 7.72 18.43 5.02
C ASP A 53 7.23 17.98 6.41
N LEU A 54 5.98 18.29 6.77
CA LEU A 54 5.41 17.84 8.04
C LEU A 54 5.34 16.30 8.08
N PHE A 55 4.89 15.69 7.00
CA PHE A 55 4.84 14.23 6.88
C PHE A 55 6.23 13.61 7.05
N VAL A 56 7.24 14.08 6.31
CA VAL A 56 8.61 13.55 6.36
C VAL A 56 9.27 13.81 7.72
N ASN A 57 9.07 15.00 8.31
CA ASN A 57 9.64 15.33 9.61
C ASN A 57 9.02 14.48 10.73
N ALA A 58 7.70 14.22 10.69
CA ALA A 58 7.05 13.31 11.64
C ALA A 58 7.67 11.90 11.59
N LEU A 59 7.97 11.39 10.39
CA LEU A 59 8.65 10.10 10.23
C LEU A 59 10.06 10.12 10.79
N LYS A 60 10.82 11.20 10.55
CA LYS A 60 12.19 11.34 11.09
C LYS A 60 12.19 11.36 12.62
N GLU A 61 11.28 12.11 13.24
CA GLU A 61 11.18 12.15 14.70
C GLU A 61 10.77 10.80 15.29
N LEU A 62 9.80 10.11 14.69
CA LEU A 62 9.43 8.76 15.10
C LEU A 62 10.62 7.80 15.00
N LEU A 63 11.39 7.85 13.91
CA LEU A 63 12.55 6.97 13.70
C LEU A 63 13.71 7.28 14.64
N LYS A 64 13.84 8.50 15.16
CA LYS A 64 14.81 8.80 16.23
C LYS A 64 14.48 8.04 17.51
N VAL A 65 13.19 7.93 17.85
CA VAL A 65 12.73 7.17 19.02
C VAL A 65 12.83 5.66 18.74
N ASP A 66 12.40 5.22 17.58
CA ASP A 66 12.30 3.80 17.19
C ASP A 66 13.56 3.26 16.51
N HIS A 67 14.68 3.98 16.50
CA HIS A 67 15.89 3.59 15.77
C HIS A 67 16.42 2.20 16.15
N ASN A 68 16.23 1.78 17.40
CA ASN A 68 16.64 0.45 17.87
C ASN A 68 15.77 -0.69 17.32
N TRP A 69 14.56 -0.37 16.86
CA TRP A 69 13.65 -1.33 16.25
C TRP A 69 13.95 -1.61 14.78
N VAL A 70 14.81 -0.79 14.14
CA VAL A 70 15.26 -1.04 12.78
C VAL A 70 16.20 -2.25 12.80
N PRO A 71 15.82 -3.38 12.15
CA PRO A 71 16.62 -4.60 12.21
C PRO A 71 18.05 -4.42 11.67
N LYS A 72 19.00 -5.12 12.26
CA LYS A 72 20.40 -5.16 11.79
C LYS A 72 20.59 -6.09 10.60
N ASN A 73 19.71 -7.08 10.44
CA ASN A 73 19.78 -8.03 9.33
C ASN A 73 19.36 -7.31 8.02
N PRO A 74 20.19 -7.31 6.96
CA PRO A 74 19.93 -6.62 5.71
C PRO A 74 18.66 -7.10 4.98
N SER A 75 18.25 -8.35 5.21
CA SER A 75 17.00 -8.90 4.63
C SER A 75 15.72 -8.45 5.36
N HIS A 76 15.87 -7.75 6.49
CA HIS A 76 14.78 -7.27 7.32
C HIS A 76 14.68 -5.74 7.25
N SER A 77 13.55 -5.21 7.66
CA SER A 77 13.29 -3.77 7.67
C SER A 77 12.33 -3.37 8.77
N LEU A 78 12.33 -2.10 9.15
CA LEU A 78 11.26 -1.53 9.94
C LEU A 78 10.16 -1.04 9.00
N TYR A 79 9.02 -1.71 9.03
CA TYR A 79 7.84 -1.30 8.31
C TYR A 79 7.22 -0.07 8.98
N ILE A 80 6.90 0.94 8.19
CA ILE A 80 6.29 2.20 8.64
C ILE A 80 4.93 2.32 7.96
N ARG A 81 3.88 2.53 8.75
CA ARG A 81 2.52 2.69 8.27
C ARG A 81 1.93 4.05 8.68
N PRO A 82 2.08 5.08 7.86
CA PRO A 82 1.25 6.26 7.98
C PRO A 82 -0.17 5.94 7.50
N PHE A 83 -1.17 6.41 8.22
CA PHE A 83 -2.57 6.26 7.86
C PHE A 83 -3.41 7.40 8.42
N MET A 84 -4.53 7.66 7.78
CA MET A 84 -5.50 8.67 8.20
C MET A 84 -6.90 8.07 8.19
N PHE A 85 -7.72 8.44 9.14
CA PHE A 85 -9.10 8.01 9.22
C PHE A 85 -10.00 9.11 9.77
N ALA A 86 -11.28 9.03 9.39
CA ALA A 86 -12.31 9.94 9.87
C ALA A 86 -12.60 9.74 11.36
N THR A 87 -12.83 10.84 12.07
CA THR A 87 -13.15 10.82 13.52
C THR A 87 -14.46 11.51 13.86
N ASP A 88 -15.14 12.05 12.86
CA ASP A 88 -16.42 12.73 13.00
C ASP A 88 -17.50 11.73 13.50
N PRO A 89 -18.20 12.03 14.60
CA PRO A 89 -19.27 11.18 15.13
C PRO A 89 -20.59 11.39 14.37
N TYR A 90 -20.57 11.25 13.05
CA TYR A 90 -21.71 11.46 12.17
C TYR A 90 -22.15 10.17 11.50
N VAL A 91 -23.46 9.97 11.38
CA VAL A 91 -24.08 8.87 10.64
C VAL A 91 -24.74 9.45 9.38
N GLY A 92 -24.19 9.16 8.23
CA GLY A 92 -24.67 9.64 6.94
C GLY A 92 -23.59 9.59 5.87
N ILE A 93 -23.96 9.93 4.62
CA ILE A 93 -23.04 9.88 3.48
C ILE A 93 -22.57 11.30 3.17
N ARG A 94 -21.44 11.69 3.73
CA ARG A 94 -20.69 12.91 3.41
C ARG A 94 -19.22 12.74 3.79
N PRO A 95 -18.30 13.57 3.24
CA PRO A 95 -16.94 13.64 3.79
C PRO A 95 -16.98 14.04 5.27
N SER A 96 -16.09 13.47 6.06
CA SER A 96 -15.94 13.82 7.47
C SER A 96 -15.38 15.24 7.61
N GLU A 97 -15.71 15.92 8.72
CA GLU A 97 -15.15 17.23 9.06
C GLU A 97 -13.92 17.14 9.95
N SER A 98 -13.66 15.95 10.54
CA SER A 98 -12.51 15.74 11.38
C SER A 98 -11.81 14.42 11.06
N TYR A 99 -10.47 14.43 11.13
CA TYR A 99 -9.62 13.29 10.79
C TYR A 99 -8.49 13.15 11.78
N ARG A 100 -7.96 11.94 11.88
CA ARG A 100 -6.75 11.65 12.64
C ARG A 100 -5.70 11.03 11.74
N PHE A 101 -4.53 11.64 11.71
CA PHE A 101 -3.32 11.08 11.11
C PHE A 101 -2.51 10.35 12.18
N MET A 102 -2.04 9.16 11.86
CA MET A 102 -1.20 8.35 12.75
C MET A 102 -0.12 7.63 11.95
N VAL A 103 0.97 7.31 12.63
CA VAL A 103 2.04 6.48 12.11
C VAL A 103 2.38 5.42 13.13
N PHE A 104 2.53 4.17 12.71
CA PHE A 104 3.13 3.13 13.54
C PHE A 104 4.24 2.39 12.79
N THR A 105 5.12 1.75 13.55
CA THR A 105 6.24 0.96 13.05
C THR A 105 6.11 -0.50 13.48
N CYS A 106 6.71 -1.41 12.70
CA CYS A 106 6.76 -2.83 13.02
C CYS A 106 7.99 -3.46 12.33
N PRO A 107 8.87 -4.17 13.05
CA PRO A 107 9.93 -4.95 12.42
C PRO A 107 9.33 -6.06 11.56
N VAL A 108 9.84 -6.22 10.33
CA VAL A 108 9.36 -7.24 9.40
C VAL A 108 10.54 -7.90 8.66
N GLY A 109 10.38 -9.20 8.36
CA GLY A 109 11.26 -9.96 7.48
C GLY A 109 10.78 -9.95 6.03
N SER A 110 11.24 -10.93 5.26
CA SER A 110 10.76 -11.19 3.91
C SER A 110 9.27 -11.55 3.93
N TYR A 111 8.51 -11.02 2.98
CA TYR A 111 7.07 -11.29 2.88
C TYR A 111 6.81 -12.75 2.44
N TYR A 112 7.57 -13.20 1.43
CA TYR A 112 7.62 -14.59 1.01
C TYR A 112 9.09 -15.05 0.99
N SER A 113 9.33 -16.26 1.49
CA SER A 113 10.66 -16.88 1.50
C SER A 113 10.89 -17.81 0.31
N GLU A 114 9.83 -18.16 -0.41
CA GLU A 114 9.81 -19.10 -1.51
C GLU A 114 8.77 -18.72 -2.56
N PRO A 115 8.84 -19.28 -3.78
CA PRO A 115 7.77 -19.12 -4.77
C PRO A 115 6.43 -19.62 -4.23
N ILE A 116 5.37 -18.92 -4.56
CA ILE A 116 4.01 -19.20 -4.09
C ILE A 116 3.08 -19.47 -5.26
N PRO A 117 2.07 -20.37 -5.10
CA PRO A 117 1.03 -20.55 -6.10
C PRO A 117 0.12 -19.32 -6.12
N VAL A 118 -0.14 -18.81 -7.33
CA VAL A 118 -1.01 -17.67 -7.59
C VAL A 118 -2.15 -18.06 -8.52
N LYS A 119 -3.33 -17.47 -8.32
CA LYS A 119 -4.51 -17.66 -9.17
C LYS A 119 -4.75 -16.38 -9.98
N ILE A 120 -4.97 -16.51 -11.27
CA ILE A 120 -5.46 -15.41 -12.10
C ILE A 120 -6.98 -15.30 -11.85
N GLU A 121 -7.42 -14.15 -11.37
CA GLU A 121 -8.81 -13.87 -11.05
C GLU A 121 -9.53 -13.32 -12.29
N THR A 122 -10.58 -14.01 -12.72
CA THR A 122 -11.35 -13.70 -13.92
C THR A 122 -12.86 -13.53 -13.67
N THR A 123 -13.26 -13.47 -12.41
CA THR A 123 -14.67 -13.32 -12.00
C THR A 123 -14.88 -12.05 -11.19
N TYR A 124 -14.01 -11.84 -10.20
CA TYR A 124 -14.09 -10.69 -9.31
C TYR A 124 -13.14 -9.58 -9.75
N THR A 125 -13.54 -8.36 -9.46
CA THR A 125 -12.79 -7.16 -9.82
C THR A 125 -12.22 -6.49 -8.58
N ARG A 126 -10.93 -6.16 -8.59
CA ARG A 126 -10.29 -5.38 -7.55
C ARG A 126 -10.60 -3.89 -7.65
N ALA A 127 -10.60 -3.36 -8.86
CA ALA A 127 -10.77 -1.96 -9.18
C ALA A 127 -11.34 -1.81 -10.58
N ALA A 128 -12.08 -0.72 -10.80
CA ALA A 128 -12.61 -0.35 -12.11
C ALA A 128 -12.20 1.10 -12.43
N SER A 129 -12.16 1.43 -13.72
CA SER A 129 -11.89 2.80 -14.17
C SER A 129 -12.88 3.80 -13.59
N GLY A 130 -12.40 4.97 -13.16
CA GLY A 130 -13.17 5.96 -12.43
C GLY A 130 -13.40 5.65 -10.94
N GLY A 131 -13.01 4.44 -10.50
CA GLY A 131 -13.10 4.01 -9.11
C GLY A 131 -11.98 4.55 -8.22
N THR A 132 -11.73 3.87 -7.11
CA THR A 132 -10.73 4.24 -6.10
C THR A 132 -9.45 3.38 -6.17
N GLY A 133 -9.26 2.62 -7.26
CA GLY A 133 -8.21 1.61 -7.40
C GLY A 133 -6.79 2.12 -7.16
N TYR A 134 -6.48 3.32 -7.63
CA TYR A 134 -5.16 3.95 -7.44
C TYR A 134 -4.95 4.56 -6.05
N ALA A 135 -6.03 4.84 -5.32
CA ALA A 135 -5.96 5.28 -3.94
C ALA A 135 -5.69 4.09 -3.01
N LYS A 136 -4.88 4.29 -1.99
CA LYS A 136 -4.58 3.22 -1.01
C LYS A 136 -5.69 3.12 0.06
N ALA A 137 -6.95 3.11 -0.36
CA ALA A 137 -8.13 3.10 0.48
C ALA A 137 -8.45 1.70 1.03
N ALA A 138 -8.96 1.60 2.25
CA ALA A 138 -9.31 0.33 2.88
C ALA A 138 -10.43 -0.41 2.15
N GLY A 139 -11.35 0.31 1.51
CA GLY A 139 -12.43 -0.26 0.71
C GLY A 139 -11.94 -1.15 -0.43
N ASN A 140 -10.84 -0.79 -1.10
CA ASN A 140 -10.24 -1.61 -2.15
C ASN A 140 -9.77 -2.97 -1.62
N TYR A 141 -9.30 -3.02 -0.37
CA TYR A 141 -8.87 -4.27 0.26
C TYR A 141 -10.06 -5.08 0.76
N ALA A 142 -11.12 -4.43 1.23
CA ALA A 142 -12.35 -5.11 1.63
C ALA A 142 -12.97 -5.87 0.45
N ALA A 143 -13.03 -5.26 -0.73
CA ALA A 143 -13.51 -5.90 -1.96
C ALA A 143 -12.68 -7.14 -2.35
N ALA A 144 -11.38 -7.15 -2.03
CA ALA A 144 -10.48 -8.25 -2.35
C ALA A 144 -10.54 -9.42 -1.35
N LEU A 145 -11.18 -9.28 -0.18
CA LEU A 145 -11.13 -10.30 0.88
C LEU A 145 -11.82 -11.60 0.46
N TYR A 146 -13.01 -11.50 -0.09
CA TYR A 146 -13.80 -12.69 -0.47
C TYR A 146 -13.13 -13.52 -1.56
N PRO A 147 -12.75 -12.98 -2.74
CA PRO A 147 -12.04 -13.75 -3.74
C PRO A 147 -10.68 -14.27 -3.27
N ALA A 148 -9.96 -13.53 -2.40
CA ALA A 148 -8.72 -14.02 -1.81
C ALA A 148 -8.97 -15.23 -0.89
N LYS A 149 -10.06 -15.23 -0.12
CA LYS A 149 -10.45 -16.36 0.72
C LYS A 149 -10.78 -17.59 -0.13
N LEU A 150 -11.55 -17.44 -1.21
CA LEU A 150 -11.85 -18.53 -2.14
C LEU A 150 -10.57 -19.13 -2.74
N ALA A 151 -9.65 -18.28 -3.19
CA ALA A 151 -8.38 -18.75 -3.73
C ALA A 151 -7.53 -19.48 -2.69
N GLN A 152 -7.52 -19.03 -1.43
CA GLN A 152 -6.85 -19.71 -0.32
C GLN A 152 -7.44 -21.10 -0.05
N ASP A 153 -8.75 -21.25 -0.11
CA ASP A 153 -9.44 -22.53 0.07
C ASP A 153 -9.10 -23.54 -1.05
N GLU A 154 -8.78 -23.01 -2.25
CA GLU A 154 -8.26 -23.78 -3.39
C GLU A 154 -6.73 -24.05 -3.31
N GLY A 155 -6.03 -23.55 -2.28
CA GLY A 155 -4.59 -23.76 -2.07
C GLY A 155 -3.68 -22.67 -2.64
N TYR A 156 -4.22 -21.64 -3.27
CA TYR A 156 -3.44 -20.48 -3.75
C TYR A 156 -3.08 -19.54 -2.59
N LYS A 157 -1.97 -18.83 -2.73
CA LYS A 157 -1.52 -17.87 -1.71
C LYS A 157 -1.77 -16.42 -2.08
N GLN A 158 -1.99 -16.14 -3.36
CA GLN A 158 -2.20 -14.77 -3.86
C GLN A 158 -3.03 -14.79 -5.15
N LEU A 159 -3.68 -13.66 -5.44
CA LEU A 159 -4.40 -13.41 -6.68
C LEU A 159 -3.57 -12.52 -7.62
N ILE A 160 -3.68 -12.79 -8.92
CA ILE A 160 -3.30 -11.88 -9.99
C ILE A 160 -4.61 -11.33 -10.55
N TRP A 161 -4.82 -10.03 -10.43
CA TRP A 161 -6.03 -9.35 -10.87
C TRP A 161 -5.99 -9.02 -12.35
N THR A 162 -7.15 -9.15 -12.97
CA THR A 162 -7.38 -8.76 -14.36
C THR A 162 -8.26 -7.52 -14.43
N ASP A 163 -8.32 -6.91 -15.62
CA ASP A 163 -9.15 -5.73 -15.89
C ASP A 163 -10.64 -6.00 -15.62
N ALA A 164 -11.34 -4.98 -15.16
CA ALA A 164 -12.74 -5.05 -14.75
C ALA A 164 -13.73 -5.24 -15.91
N LYS A 165 -13.30 -5.01 -17.16
CA LYS A 165 -14.22 -4.99 -18.31
C LYS A 165 -14.33 -6.33 -19.02
N GLU A 166 -13.19 -6.94 -19.32
CA GLU A 166 -13.12 -8.15 -20.14
C GLU A 166 -12.39 -9.29 -19.43
N HIS A 167 -11.76 -9.04 -18.28
CA HIS A 167 -10.90 -9.98 -17.57
C HIS A 167 -9.79 -10.58 -18.45
N LYS A 168 -9.27 -9.78 -19.37
CA LYS A 168 -8.33 -10.19 -20.40
C LYS A 168 -6.90 -9.75 -20.12
N TYR A 169 -6.74 -8.59 -19.48
CA TYR A 169 -5.43 -7.99 -19.25
C TYR A 169 -5.08 -8.05 -17.78
N ILE A 170 -3.84 -8.43 -17.48
CA ILE A 170 -3.33 -8.44 -16.11
C ILE A 170 -3.09 -6.99 -15.66
N GLU A 171 -3.53 -6.66 -14.45
CA GLU A 171 -3.36 -5.33 -13.87
C GLU A 171 -2.42 -5.32 -12.65
N GLU A 172 -2.67 -6.14 -11.65
CA GLU A 172 -1.95 -6.08 -10.38
C GLU A 172 -2.02 -7.43 -9.63
N ALA A 173 -1.06 -7.73 -8.77
CA ALA A 173 -1.20 -8.80 -7.79
C ALA A 173 -1.98 -8.31 -6.56
N GLY A 174 -2.44 -9.19 -5.70
CA GLY A 174 -3.36 -8.88 -4.61
C GLY A 174 -2.97 -7.69 -3.72
N THR A 175 -1.71 -7.57 -3.33
CA THR A 175 -1.24 -6.49 -2.46
C THR A 175 -0.01 -5.75 -3.00
N MET A 176 0.43 -6.08 -4.20
CA MET A 176 1.67 -5.59 -4.82
C MET A 176 1.53 -5.53 -6.34
N ASN A 177 2.38 -4.78 -7.01
CA ASN A 177 2.45 -4.82 -8.45
C ASN A 177 3.09 -6.13 -8.90
N VAL A 178 2.89 -6.46 -10.15
CA VAL A 178 3.43 -7.66 -10.78
C VAL A 178 4.34 -7.30 -11.94
N MET A 179 5.41 -8.05 -12.10
CA MET A 179 6.35 -7.92 -13.19
C MET A 179 6.63 -9.31 -13.77
N PHE A 180 6.83 -9.36 -15.06
CA PHE A 180 7.12 -10.58 -15.82
C PHE A 180 8.43 -10.43 -16.56
N VAL A 181 9.18 -11.50 -16.67
CA VAL A 181 10.30 -11.58 -17.61
C VAL A 181 9.81 -12.32 -18.85
N MET A 182 9.73 -11.61 -19.97
CA MET A 182 9.28 -12.13 -21.25
C MET A 182 10.33 -11.79 -22.31
N ASP A 183 10.85 -12.80 -22.99
CA ASP A 183 11.90 -12.65 -24.00
C ASP A 183 13.11 -11.81 -23.53
N GLY A 184 13.54 -12.03 -22.29
CA GLY A 184 14.65 -11.30 -21.65
C GLY A 184 14.33 -9.85 -21.28
N LYS A 185 13.09 -9.41 -21.41
CA LYS A 185 12.63 -8.06 -21.04
C LYS A 185 11.77 -8.10 -19.79
N LEU A 186 11.94 -7.10 -18.92
CA LEU A 186 11.05 -6.89 -17.77
C LEU A 186 9.80 -6.14 -18.26
N VAL A 187 8.64 -6.78 -18.10
CA VAL A 187 7.34 -6.25 -18.51
C VAL A 187 6.44 -6.11 -17.29
N THR A 188 5.73 -5.00 -17.18
CA THR A 188 4.76 -4.74 -16.13
C THR A 188 3.49 -4.12 -16.72
N PRO A 189 2.32 -4.34 -16.13
CA PRO A 189 1.10 -3.68 -16.55
C PRO A 189 1.22 -2.15 -16.52
N LEU A 190 0.51 -1.48 -17.43
CA LEU A 190 0.48 -0.03 -17.47
C LEU A 190 -0.11 0.54 -16.17
N VAL A 191 0.49 1.61 -15.68
CA VAL A 191 -0.08 2.38 -14.57
C VAL A 191 -1.35 3.08 -15.02
N SER A 192 -2.46 2.81 -14.35
CA SER A 192 -3.78 3.36 -14.65
C SER A 192 -4.48 3.83 -13.37
N ASP A 193 -5.71 4.27 -13.48
CA ASP A 193 -6.58 4.59 -12.34
C ASP A 193 -7.05 3.36 -11.56
N THR A 194 -6.82 2.16 -12.07
CA THR A 194 -7.08 0.88 -11.40
C THR A 194 -5.86 0.32 -10.68
N THR A 195 -4.65 0.85 -10.92
CA THR A 195 -3.38 0.32 -10.41
C THR A 195 -2.71 1.31 -9.46
N VAL A 196 -2.20 0.84 -8.33
CA VAL A 196 -1.43 1.68 -7.40
C VAL A 196 -0.06 2.01 -8.00
N SER A 197 0.19 3.27 -8.34
CA SER A 197 1.30 3.75 -9.17
C SER A 197 2.71 3.67 -8.57
N TYR A 198 2.88 3.34 -7.30
CA TYR A 198 4.17 3.53 -6.63
C TYR A 198 5.24 2.50 -6.94
N THR A 199 4.88 1.31 -7.33
CA THR A 199 5.83 0.20 -7.49
C THR A 199 6.66 0.32 -8.75
N HIS A 200 6.14 0.96 -9.77
CA HIS A 200 6.89 1.27 -10.99
C HIS A 200 8.04 2.25 -10.74
N LEU A 201 8.02 2.94 -9.62
CA LEU A 201 9.07 3.86 -9.18
C LEU A 201 10.06 3.22 -8.19
N THR A 202 9.78 2.00 -7.75
CA THR A 202 10.57 1.26 -6.77
C THR A 202 11.07 -0.07 -7.33
N LEU A 203 11.46 -0.10 -8.59
CA LEU A 203 12.36 -1.15 -9.03
C LEU A 203 13.50 -1.24 -8.00
N PRO A 204 13.92 -2.43 -7.59
CA PRO A 204 15.03 -2.59 -6.67
C PRO A 204 16.28 -2.02 -7.32
N THR A 205 16.46 -0.72 -7.19
CA THR A 205 17.72 -0.08 -7.43
C THR A 205 18.55 -0.36 -6.20
N THR A 206 19.63 -1.05 -6.39
CA THR A 206 20.66 -1.36 -5.39
C THR A 206 21.33 -0.12 -4.80
N THR A 207 20.82 1.07 -5.06
CA THR A 207 21.34 2.31 -4.53
C THR A 207 20.33 2.90 -3.58
N ILE A 208 20.51 2.58 -2.32
CA ILE A 208 19.91 3.30 -1.19
C ILE A 208 20.75 4.57 -1.03
N VAL A 209 20.17 5.72 -1.23
CA VAL A 209 20.76 7.02 -0.91
C VAL A 209 20.05 7.59 0.30
#